data_578fd9a000a3da0809de562ca7dfe5b0
#
_entry.id   578fd9a000a3da0809de562ca7dfe5b0
#
_cell.length_a   1.000
_cell.length_b   1.000
_cell.length_c   1.000
_cell.angle_alpha   90.00
_cell.angle_beta   90.00
_cell.angle_gamma   90.00
#
_symmetry.space_group_name_H-M   'P 1'
#
loop_
_entity.id
_entity.type
_entity.pdbx_description
1 polymer ?
#
loop_
_entity_poly.entity_id
_entity_poly.type
_entity_poly.pdbx_seq_one_letter_code
_entity_poly.pdbx_strand_id
1 'polypeptide(L)'
;MQASSDRILTSHAGSLPRPDSLIEANHQREAGKVDEAAFQKSLSAAVGDVVRRQVAAGIAVPGDGEYGKSMGSKVNYRAWWSYSFTRLGGLKVTGLGLYDFPVRRSSPGNVVLSSFGDRRDRLRFAEAYGDRDSGVSTGPRATDWPVCVAPLSYTGHAAIAADIANFKAALAANNVAEGFMTSIGPGSASRIGNDHYKSDEEFVFACAEAMREEYKAIVDAGLILQIDDPAIAENFDQINPEPTAEEYRKFTMPRIEALNHALRGLPKDRIRFHLCWGSWHGPHTTDIAMRDIVDVMLRIDAGAYSFEAGNVRHEHEWSVWKDTKLPDDKVILPGVVSHATNVVEHPELVAERVGRFASLVGRERIIASTDCGLGGRVHPQIAWAKLETLAQGAA
;
A
#
# COMPACT_ATOMS: atom_id res chain seq x y z
N MET A 1 -6.35 -18.17 -1.13
CA MET A 1 -6.23 -17.59 0.24
C MET A 1 -6.99 -18.45 1.24
N GLN A 2 -6.46 -18.56 2.47
CA GLN A 2 -7.17 -19.21 3.57
C GLN A 2 -8.44 -18.42 3.94
N ALA A 3 -9.45 -19.10 4.47
CA ALA A 3 -10.70 -18.52 4.95
C ALA A 3 -10.77 -18.58 6.48
N SER A 4 -11.50 -17.66 7.10
CA SER A 4 -11.74 -17.58 8.54
C SER A 4 -12.81 -18.58 9.00
N SER A 5 -12.63 -19.88 8.71
CA SER A 5 -13.61 -20.91 8.99
C SER A 5 -13.74 -21.22 10.48
N ASP A 6 -12.63 -21.40 11.18
CA ASP A 6 -12.62 -21.78 12.61
C ASP A 6 -12.48 -20.56 13.53
N ARG A 7 -11.70 -19.58 13.10
CA ARG A 7 -11.47 -18.31 13.79
C ARG A 7 -11.30 -17.19 12.77
N ILE A 8 -11.39 -15.95 13.20
CA ILE A 8 -10.99 -14.80 12.36
C ILE A 8 -9.48 -14.86 12.15
N LEU A 9 -9.05 -14.92 10.90
CA LEU A 9 -7.64 -14.80 10.53
C LEU A 9 -7.18 -13.36 10.66
N THR A 10 -5.88 -13.16 10.86
CA THR A 10 -5.23 -11.86 11.02
C THR A 10 -4.15 -11.66 9.98
N SER A 11 -4.03 -10.44 9.49
CA SER A 11 -2.98 -9.99 8.57
C SER A 11 -2.65 -8.53 8.85
N HIS A 12 -1.91 -7.87 7.96
CA HIS A 12 -1.65 -6.45 8.01
C HIS A 12 -1.46 -5.89 6.58
N ALA A 13 -1.34 -4.57 6.44
CA ALA A 13 -1.31 -3.92 5.12
C ALA A 13 0.07 -3.82 4.46
N GLY A 14 1.14 -4.37 5.06
CA GLY A 14 2.45 -4.50 4.39
C GLY A 14 3.62 -4.02 5.24
N SER A 15 3.98 -2.75 5.21
CA SER A 15 5.21 -2.29 5.85
C SER A 15 5.20 -2.43 7.38
N LEU A 16 6.31 -2.94 7.93
CA LEU A 16 6.57 -3.03 9.36
C LEU A 16 7.86 -2.28 9.71
N PRO A 17 8.01 -1.89 10.99
CA PRO A 17 9.20 -1.14 11.43
C PRO A 17 10.49 -1.94 11.19
N ARG A 18 11.38 -1.37 10.42
CA ARG A 18 12.73 -1.94 10.18
C ARG A 18 13.61 -1.79 11.42
N PRO A 19 14.41 -2.80 11.77
CA PRO A 19 15.37 -2.65 12.86
C PRO A 19 16.47 -1.66 12.48
N ASP A 20 16.94 -0.89 13.45
CA ASP A 20 18.02 0.11 13.26
C ASP A 20 19.28 -0.51 12.63
N SER A 21 19.59 -1.76 12.98
CA SER A 21 20.73 -2.50 12.42
C SER A 21 20.61 -2.71 10.91
N LEU A 22 19.38 -2.94 10.38
CA LEU A 22 19.17 -3.09 8.95
C LEU A 22 19.25 -1.75 8.23
N ILE A 23 18.72 -0.68 8.84
CA ILE A 23 18.81 0.68 8.29
C ILE A 23 20.28 1.10 8.19
N GLU A 24 21.06 0.86 9.25
CA GLU A 24 22.50 1.16 9.27
C GLU A 24 23.26 0.32 8.23
N ALA A 25 22.97 -0.98 8.12
CA ALA A 25 23.57 -1.84 7.11
C ALA A 25 23.30 -1.31 5.68
N ASN A 26 22.09 -0.79 5.41
CA ASN A 26 21.77 -0.17 4.14
C ASN A 26 22.58 1.12 3.91
N HIS A 27 22.70 1.99 4.91
CA HIS A 27 23.52 3.20 4.80
C HIS A 27 24.99 2.88 4.55
N GLN A 28 25.53 1.83 5.23
CA GLN A 28 26.91 1.38 5.00
C GLN A 28 27.10 0.82 3.57
N ARG A 29 26.11 0.09 3.05
CA ARG A 29 26.09 -0.39 1.67
C ARG A 29 26.10 0.78 0.67
N GLU A 30 25.20 1.75 0.84
CA GLU A 30 25.11 2.95 -0.02
C GLU A 30 26.41 3.78 0.02
N ALA A 31 27.09 3.80 1.16
CA ALA A 31 28.39 4.43 1.32
C ALA A 31 29.57 3.58 0.79
N GLY A 32 29.33 2.39 0.23
CA GLY A 32 30.36 1.48 -0.28
C GLY A 32 31.22 0.83 0.79
N LYS A 33 30.79 0.85 2.07
CA LYS A 33 31.52 0.28 3.21
C LYS A 33 31.16 -1.18 3.50
N VAL A 34 30.04 -1.64 2.98
CA VAL A 34 29.55 -3.02 3.08
C VAL A 34 29.19 -3.48 1.67
N ASP A 35 29.63 -4.67 1.31
CA ASP A 35 29.31 -5.24 0.02
C ASP A 35 27.85 -5.78 -0.04
N GLU A 36 27.34 -6.02 -1.24
CA GLU A 36 25.97 -6.47 -1.45
C GLU A 36 25.70 -7.83 -0.76
N ALA A 37 26.65 -8.75 -0.74
CA ALA A 37 26.46 -10.07 -0.15
C ALA A 37 26.31 -9.98 1.38
N ALA A 38 27.10 -9.14 2.06
CA ALA A 38 26.97 -8.89 3.48
C ALA A 38 25.64 -8.20 3.83
N PHE A 39 25.21 -7.24 3.00
CA PHE A 39 23.89 -6.61 3.15
C PHE A 39 22.75 -7.62 2.98
N GLN A 40 22.79 -8.45 1.94
CA GLN A 40 21.77 -9.49 1.68
C GLN A 40 21.67 -10.50 2.84
N LYS A 41 22.78 -10.85 3.47
CA LYS A 41 22.76 -11.69 4.68
C LYS A 41 22.04 -11.01 5.85
N SER A 42 22.27 -9.72 6.05
CA SER A 42 21.59 -8.93 7.08
C SER A 42 20.10 -8.79 6.80
N LEU A 43 19.74 -8.56 5.53
CA LEU A 43 18.36 -8.47 5.08
C LEU A 43 17.61 -9.80 5.30
N SER A 44 18.20 -10.92 4.88
CA SER A 44 17.62 -12.26 5.06
C SER A 44 17.38 -12.58 6.55
N ALA A 45 18.32 -12.26 7.42
CA ALA A 45 18.15 -12.43 8.87
C ALA A 45 17.02 -11.55 9.43
N ALA A 46 16.92 -10.29 8.98
CA ALA A 46 15.87 -9.37 9.41
C ALA A 46 14.47 -9.81 8.92
N VAL A 47 14.37 -10.35 7.70
CA VAL A 47 13.11 -10.91 7.17
C VAL A 47 12.71 -12.16 7.96
N GLY A 48 13.65 -13.03 8.34
CA GLY A 48 13.40 -14.15 9.23
C GLY A 48 12.86 -13.71 10.59
N ASP A 49 13.46 -12.67 11.19
CA ASP A 49 13.03 -12.15 12.48
C ASP A 49 11.65 -11.49 12.42
N VAL A 50 11.37 -10.69 11.40
CA VAL A 50 10.04 -10.01 11.28
C VAL A 50 8.92 -11.01 11.09
N VAL A 51 9.12 -12.09 10.34
CA VAL A 51 8.11 -13.17 10.20
C VAL A 51 7.91 -13.88 11.52
N ARG A 52 8.98 -14.26 12.21
CA ARG A 52 8.92 -14.89 13.53
C ARG A 52 8.15 -14.03 14.55
N ARG A 53 8.40 -12.72 14.56
CA ARG A 53 7.70 -11.78 15.45
C ARG A 53 6.21 -11.63 15.11
N GLN A 54 5.85 -11.62 13.84
CA GLN A 54 4.45 -11.60 13.41
C GLN A 54 3.71 -12.85 13.88
N VAL A 55 4.30 -14.03 13.69
CA VAL A 55 3.73 -15.30 14.18
C VAL A 55 3.57 -15.25 15.70
N ALA A 56 4.58 -14.80 16.43
CA ALA A 56 4.51 -14.67 17.90
C ALA A 56 3.43 -13.67 18.35
N ALA A 57 3.17 -12.62 17.59
CA ALA A 57 2.08 -11.66 17.82
C ALA A 57 0.70 -12.19 17.42
N GLY A 58 0.60 -13.39 16.84
CA GLY A 58 -0.67 -14.01 16.46
C GLY A 58 -1.14 -13.65 15.03
N ILE A 59 -0.26 -13.13 14.17
CA ILE A 59 -0.61 -12.85 12.77
C ILE A 59 -0.61 -14.16 11.98
N ALA A 60 -1.77 -14.50 11.40
CA ALA A 60 -2.00 -15.75 10.67
C ALA A 60 -1.43 -15.71 9.24
N VAL A 61 -1.53 -14.58 8.57
CA VAL A 61 -1.03 -14.38 7.21
C VAL A 61 0.01 -13.26 7.23
N PRO A 62 1.29 -13.56 7.53
CA PRO A 62 2.34 -12.56 7.63
C PRO A 62 2.82 -12.06 6.26
N GLY A 63 3.49 -10.90 6.27
CA GLY A 63 4.25 -10.37 5.15
C GLY A 63 5.75 -10.33 5.45
N ASP A 64 6.56 -9.97 4.44
CA ASP A 64 8.00 -9.75 4.56
C ASP A 64 8.36 -8.42 5.27
N GLY A 65 7.36 -7.64 5.69
CA GLY A 65 7.49 -6.31 6.28
C GLY A 65 8.00 -5.24 5.31
N GLU A 66 8.10 -5.58 4.02
CA GLU A 66 8.67 -4.74 2.95
C GLU A 66 10.17 -4.42 3.17
N TYR A 67 10.89 -5.30 3.85
CA TYR A 67 12.27 -5.03 4.24
C TYR A 67 13.24 -4.96 3.05
N GLY A 68 12.96 -5.66 1.95
CA GLY A 68 13.73 -5.61 0.70
C GLY A 68 13.49 -4.36 -0.15
N LYS A 69 12.46 -3.55 0.17
CA LYS A 69 12.19 -2.29 -0.53
C LYS A 69 13.17 -1.20 -0.08
N SER A 70 13.37 -0.17 -0.94
CA SER A 70 14.32 0.90 -0.65
C SER A 70 14.06 1.57 0.69
N MET A 71 15.14 1.81 1.44
CA MET A 71 15.15 2.43 2.75
C MET A 71 16.15 3.57 2.76
N GLY A 72 15.68 4.80 2.92
CA GLY A 72 16.55 5.96 3.09
C GLY A 72 16.65 6.48 4.52
N SER A 73 15.72 6.07 5.43
CA SER A 73 15.64 6.54 6.81
C SER A 73 14.74 5.65 7.66
N LYS A 74 14.73 5.85 9.01
CA LYS A 74 13.78 5.18 9.92
C LYS A 74 12.32 5.40 9.55
N VAL A 75 12.01 6.62 9.09
CA VAL A 75 10.68 7.01 8.61
C VAL A 75 10.78 7.25 7.12
N ASN A 76 10.37 6.27 6.34
CA ASN A 76 10.36 6.35 4.90
C ASN A 76 8.97 6.06 4.35
N TYR A 77 8.10 7.06 4.38
CA TYR A 77 6.72 7.00 3.86
C TYR A 77 6.64 6.68 2.37
N ARG A 78 7.77 6.65 1.65
CA ARG A 78 7.84 6.46 0.21
C ARG A 78 8.49 5.15 -0.21
N ALA A 79 8.98 4.34 0.74
CA ALA A 79 9.61 3.06 0.42
C ALA A 79 8.69 2.15 -0.38
N TRP A 80 7.41 2.10 -0.05
CA TRP A 80 6.39 1.33 -0.75
C TRP A 80 6.20 1.76 -2.21
N TRP A 81 6.53 3.00 -2.55
CA TRP A 81 6.41 3.58 -3.89
C TRP A 81 7.76 3.69 -4.60
N SER A 82 8.74 4.34 -3.94
CA SER A 82 10.03 4.66 -4.56
C SER A 82 10.88 3.45 -4.88
N TYR A 83 10.61 2.28 -4.29
CA TYR A 83 11.32 1.06 -4.67
C TYR A 83 11.14 0.72 -6.16
N SER A 84 9.99 1.06 -6.74
CA SER A 84 9.72 0.83 -8.16
C SER A 84 10.65 1.63 -9.07
N PHE A 85 11.14 2.79 -8.62
CA PHE A 85 12.05 3.63 -9.41
C PHE A 85 13.39 2.96 -9.69
N THR A 86 13.80 2.03 -8.84
CA THR A 86 15.01 1.22 -9.04
C THR A 86 14.74 -0.09 -9.79
N ARG A 87 13.45 -0.42 -10.01
CA ARG A 87 13.02 -1.66 -10.68
C ARG A 87 12.40 -1.41 -12.06
N LEU A 88 12.28 -0.14 -12.46
CA LEU A 88 11.75 0.27 -13.76
C LEU A 88 12.84 0.97 -14.58
N GLY A 89 13.07 0.49 -15.80
CA GLY A 89 13.84 1.18 -16.82
C GLY A 89 12.99 2.26 -17.51
N GLY A 90 13.66 3.18 -18.24
CA GLY A 90 13.00 4.28 -18.94
C GLY A 90 12.78 5.54 -18.07
N LEU A 91 13.22 5.52 -16.82
CA LEU A 91 13.12 6.62 -15.89
C LEU A 91 14.43 7.43 -15.81
N LYS A 92 14.29 8.74 -15.63
CA LYS A 92 15.40 9.66 -15.37
C LYS A 92 15.10 10.51 -14.14
N VAL A 93 16.04 10.56 -13.21
CA VAL A 93 16.00 11.46 -12.07
C VAL A 93 16.30 12.89 -12.55
N THR A 94 15.46 13.85 -12.15
CA THR A 94 15.51 15.23 -12.68
C THR A 94 15.94 16.26 -11.66
N GLY A 95 16.14 15.89 -10.41
CA GLY A 95 16.38 16.84 -9.30
C GLY A 95 15.11 17.55 -8.83
N LEU A 96 13.95 17.29 -9.45
CA LEU A 96 12.65 17.79 -8.99
C LEU A 96 12.11 16.92 -7.86
N GLY A 97 11.54 17.54 -6.84
CA GLY A 97 10.82 16.85 -5.79
C GLY A 97 9.35 16.60 -6.18
N LEU A 98 8.68 15.75 -5.40
CA LEU A 98 7.28 15.39 -5.60
C LEU A 98 6.34 16.62 -5.65
N TYR A 99 6.68 17.70 -4.96
CA TYR A 99 5.89 18.93 -4.86
C TYR A 99 6.23 19.98 -5.93
N ASP A 100 7.26 19.73 -6.74
CA ASP A 100 7.75 20.69 -7.73
C ASP A 100 7.15 20.46 -9.13
N PHE A 101 6.32 19.42 -9.28
CA PHE A 101 5.62 19.18 -10.54
C PHE A 101 4.59 20.27 -10.85
N PRO A 102 4.31 20.53 -12.15
CA PRO A 102 3.39 21.58 -12.55
C PRO A 102 1.98 21.43 -11.97
N VAL A 103 1.45 22.55 -11.49
CA VAL A 103 0.04 22.65 -11.10
C VAL A 103 -0.82 22.60 -12.35
N ARG A 104 -1.81 21.69 -12.37
CA ARG A 104 -2.80 21.57 -13.44
C ARG A 104 -4.18 21.86 -12.88
N ARG A 105 -5.09 22.31 -13.72
CA ARG A 105 -6.49 22.57 -13.37
C ARG A 105 -7.42 21.76 -14.23
N SER A 106 -8.35 21.06 -13.58
CA SER A 106 -9.44 20.38 -14.26
C SER A 106 -10.46 21.39 -14.78
N SER A 107 -11.17 21.01 -15.83
CA SER A 107 -12.30 21.75 -16.40
C SER A 107 -13.45 20.76 -16.71
N PRO A 108 -14.69 21.22 -16.93
CA PRO A 108 -15.79 20.34 -17.26
C PRO A 108 -15.45 19.38 -18.40
N GLY A 109 -15.59 18.08 -18.17
CA GLY A 109 -15.27 17.03 -19.13
C GLY A 109 -13.79 16.70 -19.29
N ASN A 110 -12.87 17.41 -18.59
CA ASN A 110 -11.43 17.15 -18.63
C ASN A 110 -10.84 17.15 -17.20
N VAL A 111 -10.89 15.99 -16.58
CA VAL A 111 -10.34 15.78 -15.24
C VAL A 111 -8.86 15.43 -15.33
N VAL A 112 -8.01 16.19 -14.66
CA VAL A 112 -6.55 16.02 -14.66
C VAL A 112 -5.99 16.02 -13.24
N LEU A 113 -4.95 15.21 -13.01
CA LEU A 113 -4.17 15.25 -11.78
C LEU A 113 -3.32 16.51 -11.72
N SER A 114 -3.37 17.20 -10.59
CA SER A 114 -2.49 18.31 -10.27
C SER A 114 -1.23 17.83 -9.54
N SER A 115 -0.35 18.74 -9.13
CA SER A 115 0.81 18.40 -8.32
C SER A 115 0.40 17.98 -6.89
N PHE A 116 1.27 17.26 -6.21
CA PHE A 116 1.05 16.93 -4.78
C PHE A 116 1.01 18.16 -3.87
N GLY A 117 1.63 19.27 -4.28
CA GLY A 117 1.57 20.55 -3.57
C GLY A 117 0.20 21.23 -3.66
N ASP A 118 -0.57 20.87 -4.68
CA ASP A 118 -1.89 21.45 -4.99
C ASP A 118 -3.06 20.61 -4.48
N ARG A 119 -2.81 19.65 -3.60
CA ARG A 119 -3.86 18.86 -2.94
C ARG A 119 -4.82 19.78 -2.18
N ARG A 120 -6.11 19.52 -2.28
CA ARG A 120 -7.16 20.34 -1.67
C ARG A 120 -7.07 20.37 -0.15
N ASP A 121 -6.76 19.23 0.49
CA ASP A 121 -6.54 19.17 1.95
C ASP A 121 -5.34 20.03 2.35
N ARG A 122 -4.24 19.98 1.59
CA ARG A 122 -3.05 20.82 1.82
C ARG A 122 -3.33 22.30 1.65
N LEU A 123 -4.12 22.69 0.66
CA LEU A 123 -4.51 24.09 0.45
C LEU A 123 -5.43 24.60 1.55
N ARG A 124 -6.35 23.74 1.98
CA ARG A 124 -7.30 24.05 3.06
C ARG A 124 -6.63 24.25 4.42
N PHE A 125 -5.60 23.49 4.72
CA PHE A 125 -4.86 23.50 5.99
C PHE A 125 -3.40 23.94 5.80
N ALA A 126 -3.18 24.96 4.96
CA ALA A 126 -1.85 25.38 4.56
C ALA A 126 -0.94 25.74 5.75
N GLU A 127 -1.49 26.38 6.78
CA GLU A 127 -0.76 26.73 8.00
C GLU A 127 -0.27 25.49 8.74
N ALA A 128 -1.16 24.49 8.97
CA ALA A 128 -0.81 23.24 9.64
C ALA A 128 0.23 22.43 8.86
N TYR A 129 0.14 22.41 7.52
CA TYR A 129 1.15 21.76 6.67
C TYR A 129 2.48 22.53 6.62
N GLY A 130 2.48 23.81 6.94
CA GLY A 130 3.67 24.66 7.03
C GLY A 130 4.35 24.61 8.40
N ASP A 131 3.61 24.30 9.43
CA ASP A 131 4.08 24.24 10.82
C ASP A 131 4.70 22.88 11.12
N ARG A 132 5.99 22.89 11.53
CA ARG A 132 6.74 21.66 11.87
C ARG A 132 6.26 20.99 13.16
N ASP A 133 5.63 21.75 14.04
CA ASP A 133 5.21 21.30 15.35
C ASP A 133 3.72 20.91 15.38
N SER A 134 3.02 21.04 14.26
CA SER A 134 1.58 20.72 14.14
C SER A 134 1.25 19.23 14.27
N GLY A 135 2.23 18.34 14.16
CA GLY A 135 2.01 16.89 14.06
C GLY A 135 1.57 16.41 12.67
N VAL A 136 1.26 17.31 11.74
CA VAL A 136 1.01 16.97 10.33
C VAL A 136 2.31 16.56 9.67
N SER A 137 2.46 15.28 9.35
CA SER A 137 3.69 14.75 8.77
C SER A 137 3.47 14.29 7.33
N THR A 138 4.20 14.92 6.42
CA THR A 138 4.27 14.52 5.01
C THR A 138 5.54 13.71 4.70
N GLY A 139 6.35 13.42 5.72
CA GLY A 139 7.67 12.83 5.58
C GLY A 139 8.72 13.78 5.00
N PRO A 140 9.98 13.38 4.89
CA PRO A 140 11.03 14.21 4.31
C PRO A 140 10.70 14.51 2.83
N ARG A 141 11.00 15.74 2.39
CA ARG A 141 10.89 16.08 0.97
C ARG A 141 11.92 15.27 0.19
N ALA A 142 11.46 14.35 -0.68
CA ALA A 142 12.34 13.72 -1.64
C ALA A 142 12.69 14.76 -2.73
N THR A 143 13.98 14.90 -2.99
CA THR A 143 14.49 15.86 -3.97
C THR A 143 14.70 15.26 -5.36
N ASP A 144 14.67 13.93 -5.46
CA ASP A 144 15.04 13.22 -6.69
C ASP A 144 13.87 12.36 -7.18
N TRP A 145 12.83 13.01 -7.73
CA TRP A 145 11.67 12.32 -8.27
C TRP A 145 11.87 12.03 -9.76
N PRO A 146 11.57 10.81 -10.24
CA PRO A 146 11.84 10.44 -11.62
C PRO A 146 10.79 10.98 -12.58
N VAL A 147 11.20 11.09 -13.84
CA VAL A 147 10.34 11.33 -15.01
C VAL A 147 10.55 10.19 -16.00
N CYS A 148 9.47 9.69 -16.59
CA CYS A 148 9.53 8.72 -17.67
C CYS A 148 9.96 9.43 -18.97
N VAL A 149 11.12 9.04 -19.51
CA VAL A 149 11.73 9.65 -20.71
C VAL A 149 11.96 8.68 -21.86
N ALA A 150 11.67 7.39 -21.66
CA ALA A 150 11.80 6.32 -22.62
C ALA A 150 10.79 5.21 -22.35
N PRO A 151 10.62 4.20 -23.25
CA PRO A 151 9.72 3.09 -22.99
C PRO A 151 10.04 2.40 -21.67
N LEU A 152 9.01 2.15 -20.86
CA LEU A 152 9.16 1.45 -19.60
C LEU A 152 9.49 -0.03 -19.83
N SER A 153 10.34 -0.56 -18.96
CA SER A 153 10.65 -2.00 -18.86
C SER A 153 10.87 -2.37 -17.40
N TYR A 154 10.57 -3.62 -17.04
CA TYR A 154 10.89 -4.11 -15.70
C TYR A 154 12.34 -4.55 -15.63
N THR A 155 13.10 -4.04 -14.69
CA THR A 155 14.53 -4.32 -14.47
C THR A 155 14.80 -4.95 -13.11
N GLY A 156 13.77 -5.15 -12.30
CA GLY A 156 13.86 -5.60 -10.90
C GLY A 156 13.94 -7.11 -10.68
N HIS A 157 14.19 -7.94 -11.73
CA HIS A 157 14.12 -9.40 -11.65
C HIS A 157 15.00 -10.01 -10.55
N ALA A 158 16.24 -9.55 -10.40
CA ALA A 158 17.13 -10.04 -9.36
C ALA A 158 16.66 -9.64 -7.97
N ALA A 159 16.16 -8.41 -7.81
CA ALA A 159 15.68 -7.90 -6.53
C ALA A 159 14.44 -8.67 -6.07
N ILE A 160 13.42 -8.84 -6.93
CA ILE A 160 12.22 -9.60 -6.55
C ILE A 160 12.52 -11.07 -6.29
N ALA A 161 13.44 -11.69 -7.02
CA ALA A 161 13.85 -13.06 -6.76
C ALA A 161 14.52 -13.22 -5.40
N ALA A 162 15.37 -12.27 -4.98
CA ALA A 162 15.98 -12.25 -3.67
C ALA A 162 14.95 -12.04 -2.55
N ASP A 163 14.02 -11.09 -2.72
CA ASP A 163 12.93 -10.83 -1.76
C ASP A 163 12.07 -12.09 -1.57
N ILE A 164 11.66 -12.74 -2.65
CA ILE A 164 10.89 -13.99 -2.63
C ILE A 164 11.67 -15.10 -1.92
N ALA A 165 12.94 -15.28 -2.21
CA ALA A 165 13.78 -16.31 -1.59
C ALA A 165 13.89 -16.11 -0.08
N ASN A 166 14.17 -14.88 0.37
CA ASN A 166 14.25 -14.51 1.79
C ASN A 166 12.93 -14.79 2.50
N PHE A 167 11.82 -14.37 1.92
CA PHE A 167 10.51 -14.53 2.53
C PHE A 167 10.06 -15.99 2.59
N LYS A 168 10.23 -16.77 1.52
CA LYS A 168 9.92 -18.21 1.53
C LYS A 168 10.74 -18.98 2.56
N ALA A 169 12.01 -18.66 2.71
CA ALA A 169 12.86 -19.25 3.75
C ALA A 169 12.33 -18.91 5.15
N ALA A 170 11.91 -17.65 5.37
CA ALA A 170 11.33 -17.20 6.64
C ALA A 170 10.00 -17.89 6.96
N LEU A 171 9.10 -18.04 5.97
CA LEU A 171 7.83 -18.77 6.13
C LEU A 171 8.07 -20.23 6.50
N ALA A 172 8.98 -20.92 5.80
CA ALA A 172 9.33 -22.31 6.06
C ALA A 172 9.91 -22.51 7.47
N ALA A 173 10.81 -21.63 7.90
CA ALA A 173 11.43 -21.67 9.23
C ALA A 173 10.43 -21.48 10.39
N ASN A 174 9.29 -20.83 10.11
CA ASN A 174 8.24 -20.58 11.10
C ASN A 174 6.97 -21.45 10.89
N ASN A 175 7.02 -22.45 10.01
CA ASN A 175 5.89 -23.34 9.69
C ASN A 175 4.62 -22.60 9.24
N VAL A 176 4.77 -21.51 8.52
CA VAL A 176 3.67 -20.71 8.00
C VAL A 176 3.33 -21.17 6.59
N ALA A 177 2.07 -21.56 6.39
CA ALA A 177 1.60 -22.11 5.12
C ALA A 177 1.34 -21.03 4.05
N GLU A 178 0.96 -19.83 4.45
CA GLU A 178 0.55 -18.76 3.54
C GLU A 178 1.10 -17.41 4.00
N GLY A 179 1.67 -16.65 3.07
CA GLY A 179 2.17 -15.30 3.32
C GLY A 179 1.97 -14.42 2.09
N PHE A 180 2.08 -13.11 2.28
CA PHE A 180 1.87 -12.14 1.20
C PHE A 180 3.08 -11.22 0.99
N MET A 181 3.23 -10.77 -0.23
CA MET A 181 4.16 -9.70 -0.61
C MET A 181 3.41 -8.57 -1.31
N THR A 182 3.80 -7.34 -1.02
CA THR A 182 3.21 -6.13 -1.62
C THR A 182 3.91 -5.77 -2.92
N SER A 183 3.14 -5.23 -3.87
CA SER A 183 3.67 -4.58 -5.08
C SER A 183 2.81 -3.36 -5.43
N ILE A 184 3.45 -2.33 -6.02
CA ILE A 184 2.76 -1.09 -6.38
C ILE A 184 1.80 -1.32 -7.54
N GLY A 185 0.59 -0.75 -7.47
CA GLY A 185 -0.35 -0.73 -8.58
C GLY A 185 0.05 0.27 -9.68
N PRO A 186 -0.41 0.06 -10.92
CA PRO A 186 -0.04 0.91 -12.05
C PRO A 186 -0.56 2.34 -11.91
N GLY A 187 -1.70 2.54 -11.27
CA GLY A 187 -2.25 3.86 -10.98
C GLY A 187 -1.31 4.70 -10.13
N SER A 188 -0.69 4.09 -9.11
CA SER A 188 0.30 4.75 -8.27
C SER A 188 1.67 4.84 -8.93
N ALA A 189 2.11 3.83 -9.66
CA ALA A 189 3.38 3.84 -10.38
C ALA A 189 3.44 4.96 -11.43
N SER A 190 2.31 5.30 -12.04
CA SER A 190 2.19 6.37 -13.05
C SER A 190 2.11 7.79 -12.47
N ARG A 191 2.14 7.99 -11.14
CA ARG A 191 2.10 9.31 -10.50
C ARG A 191 3.48 10.00 -10.47
N ILE A 192 4.20 9.91 -11.55
CA ILE A 192 5.49 10.56 -11.81
C ILE A 192 5.40 11.39 -13.10
N GLY A 193 6.43 12.14 -13.43
CA GLY A 193 6.46 12.87 -14.71
C GLY A 193 6.45 11.94 -15.93
N ASN A 194 5.81 12.36 -17.00
CA ASN A 194 5.74 11.61 -18.26
C ASN A 194 6.10 12.52 -19.44
N ASP A 195 7.29 12.34 -19.99
CA ASP A 195 7.80 13.04 -21.18
C ASP A 195 7.88 12.11 -22.41
N HIS A 196 7.46 10.84 -22.27
CA HIS A 196 7.58 9.85 -23.34
C HIS A 196 6.24 9.45 -23.96
N TYR A 197 5.26 9.08 -23.15
CA TYR A 197 3.96 8.60 -23.63
C TYR A 197 3.03 9.76 -23.95
N LYS A 198 2.19 9.61 -24.98
CA LYS A 198 1.33 10.68 -25.51
C LYS A 198 0.15 11.01 -24.59
N SER A 199 -0.27 10.08 -23.74
CA SER A 199 -1.39 10.27 -22.81
C SER A 199 -1.13 9.60 -21.47
N ASP A 200 -1.87 10.04 -20.45
CA ASP A 200 -1.85 9.41 -19.12
C ASP A 200 -2.34 7.96 -19.17
N GLU A 201 -3.25 7.64 -20.11
CA GLU A 201 -3.74 6.27 -20.32
C GLU A 201 -2.65 5.38 -20.90
N GLU A 202 -1.97 5.78 -21.97
CA GLU A 202 -0.82 5.03 -22.49
C GLU A 202 0.23 4.79 -21.42
N PHE A 203 0.49 5.79 -20.59
CA PHE A 203 1.49 5.70 -19.53
C PHE A 203 1.09 4.72 -18.42
N VAL A 204 -0.15 4.76 -17.94
CA VAL A 204 -0.60 3.81 -16.90
C VAL A 204 -0.61 2.37 -17.41
N PHE A 205 -0.96 2.14 -18.68
CA PHE A 205 -0.89 0.81 -19.28
C PHE A 205 0.58 0.33 -19.46
N ALA A 206 1.50 1.22 -19.78
CA ALA A 206 2.93 0.89 -19.81
C ALA A 206 3.48 0.52 -18.41
N CYS A 207 3.04 1.24 -17.36
CA CYS A 207 3.34 0.85 -15.97
C CYS A 207 2.76 -0.53 -15.65
N ALA A 208 1.54 -0.81 -16.09
CA ALA A 208 0.87 -2.10 -15.89
C ALA A 208 1.65 -3.25 -16.53
N GLU A 209 2.08 -3.10 -17.78
CA GLU A 209 2.88 -4.11 -18.47
C GLU A 209 4.23 -4.36 -17.79
N ALA A 210 4.93 -3.30 -17.40
CA ALA A 210 6.21 -3.43 -16.72
C ALA A 210 6.04 -4.11 -15.34
N MET A 211 5.08 -3.67 -14.52
CA MET A 211 4.88 -4.23 -13.18
C MET A 211 4.32 -5.66 -13.19
N ARG A 212 3.69 -6.10 -14.27
CA ARG A 212 3.21 -7.48 -14.43
C ARG A 212 4.31 -8.51 -14.20
N GLU A 213 5.56 -8.21 -14.56
CA GLU A 213 6.70 -9.11 -14.33
C GLU A 213 6.89 -9.40 -12.84
N GLU A 214 6.78 -8.38 -11.99
CA GLU A 214 6.87 -8.52 -10.54
C GLU A 214 5.66 -9.29 -9.98
N TYR A 215 4.44 -8.95 -10.44
CA TYR A 215 3.22 -9.64 -10.01
C TYR A 215 3.29 -11.14 -10.30
N LYS A 216 3.70 -11.47 -11.51
CA LYS A 216 3.86 -12.86 -11.94
C LYS A 216 4.90 -13.60 -11.10
N ALA A 217 6.04 -12.99 -10.82
CA ALA A 217 7.10 -13.59 -10.02
C ALA A 217 6.60 -13.95 -8.60
N ILE A 218 5.83 -13.07 -7.95
CA ILE A 218 5.28 -13.29 -6.61
C ILE A 218 4.26 -14.45 -6.64
N VAL A 219 3.33 -14.43 -7.59
CA VAL A 219 2.27 -15.45 -7.69
C VAL A 219 2.85 -16.83 -8.07
N ASP A 220 3.77 -16.88 -9.04
CA ASP A 220 4.44 -18.13 -9.45
C ASP A 220 5.27 -18.75 -8.32
N ALA A 221 5.74 -17.94 -7.38
CA ALA A 221 6.42 -18.42 -6.17
C ALA A 221 5.47 -19.07 -5.14
N GLY A 222 4.14 -19.02 -5.38
CA GLY A 222 3.09 -19.56 -4.50
C GLY A 222 2.69 -18.60 -3.38
N LEU A 223 3.11 -17.35 -3.42
CA LEU A 223 2.77 -16.32 -2.45
C LEU A 223 1.47 -15.60 -2.83
N ILE A 224 0.86 -14.91 -1.86
CA ILE A 224 -0.22 -13.97 -2.13
C ILE A 224 0.42 -12.65 -2.60
N LEU A 225 -0.04 -12.16 -3.73
CA LEU A 225 0.28 -10.84 -4.23
C LEU A 225 -0.69 -9.82 -3.62
N GLN A 226 -0.18 -8.81 -2.91
CA GLN A 226 -0.96 -7.62 -2.58
C GLN A 226 -0.62 -6.49 -3.54
N ILE A 227 -1.63 -5.92 -4.18
CA ILE A 227 -1.47 -4.71 -4.98
C ILE A 227 -1.83 -3.49 -4.13
N ASP A 228 -0.85 -2.61 -3.91
CA ASP A 228 -1.06 -1.34 -3.23
C ASP A 228 -1.29 -0.25 -4.29
N ASP A 229 -2.51 0.22 -4.42
CA ASP A 229 -2.84 1.30 -5.36
C ASP A 229 -3.73 2.39 -4.73
N PRO A 230 -3.18 3.17 -3.80
CA PRO A 230 -3.90 4.30 -3.20
C PRO A 230 -4.34 5.35 -4.23
N ALA A 231 -3.74 5.40 -5.42
CA ALA A 231 -4.18 6.31 -6.48
C ALA A 231 -5.67 6.18 -6.81
N ILE A 232 -6.28 5.03 -6.55
CA ILE A 232 -7.72 4.80 -6.77
C ILE A 232 -8.60 5.68 -5.86
N ALA A 233 -8.15 5.98 -4.64
CA ALA A 233 -8.86 6.88 -3.71
C ALA A 233 -8.13 8.24 -3.57
N GLU A 234 -6.82 8.22 -3.37
CA GLU A 234 -6.01 9.38 -3.03
C GLU A 234 -5.95 10.46 -4.13
N ASN A 235 -6.11 10.05 -5.40
CA ASN A 235 -6.12 10.99 -6.51
C ASN A 235 -7.27 11.99 -6.44
N PHE A 236 -8.38 11.67 -5.78
CA PHE A 236 -9.53 12.57 -5.64
C PHE A 236 -9.15 13.90 -4.98
N ASP A 237 -8.37 13.86 -3.92
CA ASP A 237 -7.85 15.05 -3.25
C ASP A 237 -6.88 15.87 -4.13
N GLN A 238 -6.19 15.20 -5.07
CA GLN A 238 -5.20 15.81 -5.96
C GLN A 238 -5.81 16.42 -7.23
N ILE A 239 -7.12 16.33 -7.42
CA ILE A 239 -7.85 16.95 -8.54
C ILE A 239 -8.45 18.26 -8.08
N ASN A 240 -8.15 19.34 -8.81
CA ASN A 240 -8.58 20.70 -8.45
C ASN A 240 -9.05 21.48 -9.68
N PRO A 241 -10.30 22.04 -9.68
CA PRO A 241 -11.31 21.97 -8.62
C PRO A 241 -11.81 20.55 -8.36
N GLU A 242 -12.53 20.38 -7.22
CA GLU A 242 -13.11 19.08 -6.82
C GLU A 242 -14.02 18.54 -7.91
N PRO A 243 -13.77 17.30 -8.40
CA PRO A 243 -14.66 16.68 -9.36
C PRO A 243 -15.91 16.12 -8.65
N THR A 244 -16.99 15.94 -9.41
CA THR A 244 -18.09 15.10 -8.94
C THR A 244 -17.63 13.64 -8.81
N ALA A 245 -18.34 12.86 -7.98
CA ALA A 245 -18.04 11.43 -7.82
C ALA A 245 -18.12 10.71 -9.17
N GLU A 246 -19.06 11.06 -10.04
CA GLU A 246 -19.19 10.47 -11.39
C GLU A 246 -17.98 10.79 -12.29
N GLU A 247 -17.54 12.04 -12.32
CA GLU A 247 -16.35 12.44 -13.08
C GLU A 247 -15.10 11.72 -12.56
N TYR A 248 -14.97 11.62 -11.24
CA TYR A 248 -13.85 10.90 -10.62
C TYR A 248 -13.87 9.39 -10.95
N ARG A 249 -15.02 8.76 -10.92
CA ARG A 249 -15.18 7.35 -11.32
C ARG A 249 -14.76 7.12 -12.77
N LYS A 250 -15.16 8.01 -13.68
CA LYS A 250 -14.71 7.97 -15.08
C LYS A 250 -13.20 8.15 -15.21
N PHE A 251 -12.64 9.09 -14.46
CA PHE A 251 -11.18 9.32 -14.41
C PHE A 251 -10.40 8.12 -13.87
N THR A 252 -10.97 7.38 -12.93
CA THR A 252 -10.30 6.24 -12.27
C THR A 252 -10.39 4.95 -13.09
N MET A 253 -11.41 4.78 -13.94
CA MET A 253 -11.63 3.54 -14.72
C MET A 253 -10.43 3.08 -15.55
N PRO A 254 -9.71 3.92 -16.31
CA PRO A 254 -8.51 3.47 -17.04
C PRO A 254 -7.43 2.86 -16.14
N ARG A 255 -7.32 3.29 -14.87
CA ARG A 255 -6.37 2.74 -13.88
C ARG A 255 -6.80 1.33 -13.44
N ILE A 256 -8.10 1.12 -13.25
CA ILE A 256 -8.67 -0.21 -12.97
C ILE A 256 -8.45 -1.15 -14.16
N GLU A 257 -8.70 -0.68 -15.36
CA GLU A 257 -8.53 -1.46 -16.60
C GLU A 257 -7.06 -1.83 -16.81
N ALA A 258 -6.14 -0.89 -16.60
CA ALA A 258 -4.70 -1.14 -16.66
C ALA A 258 -4.26 -2.16 -15.59
N LEU A 259 -4.77 -2.06 -14.37
CA LEU A 259 -4.49 -3.05 -13.33
C LEU A 259 -5.02 -4.45 -13.73
N ASN A 260 -6.27 -4.56 -14.17
CA ASN A 260 -6.84 -5.83 -14.62
C ASN A 260 -6.07 -6.41 -15.82
N HIS A 261 -5.59 -5.54 -16.71
CA HIS A 261 -4.71 -5.94 -17.80
C HIS A 261 -3.39 -6.55 -17.29
N ALA A 262 -2.78 -5.95 -16.26
CA ALA A 262 -1.59 -6.52 -15.63
C ALA A 262 -1.87 -7.85 -14.91
N LEU A 263 -3.07 -8.00 -14.33
CA LEU A 263 -3.48 -9.20 -13.61
C LEU A 263 -3.98 -10.35 -14.50
N ARG A 264 -4.13 -10.13 -15.81
CA ARG A 264 -4.66 -11.13 -16.75
C ARG A 264 -3.96 -12.49 -16.64
N GLY A 265 -4.75 -13.55 -16.49
CA GLY A 265 -4.24 -14.92 -16.39
C GLY A 265 -3.60 -15.30 -15.05
N LEU A 266 -3.54 -14.39 -14.08
CA LEU A 266 -3.15 -14.71 -12.71
C LEU A 266 -4.38 -15.21 -11.91
N PRO A 267 -4.21 -16.17 -10.99
CA PRO A 267 -5.31 -16.70 -10.19
C PRO A 267 -5.80 -15.64 -9.18
N LYS A 268 -7.07 -15.24 -9.29
CA LYS A 268 -7.66 -14.19 -8.45
C LYS A 268 -7.58 -14.48 -6.95
N ASP A 269 -7.67 -15.74 -6.56
CA ASP A 269 -7.56 -16.20 -5.18
C ASP A 269 -6.14 -16.07 -4.59
N ARG A 270 -5.15 -15.69 -5.40
CA ARG A 270 -3.79 -15.33 -4.99
C ARG A 270 -3.52 -13.83 -5.01
N ILE A 271 -4.55 -13.02 -5.27
CA ILE A 271 -4.42 -11.57 -5.39
C ILE A 271 -5.31 -10.91 -4.33
N ARG A 272 -4.75 -9.99 -3.58
CA ARG A 272 -5.49 -9.05 -2.75
C ARG A 272 -5.14 -7.62 -3.17
N PHE A 273 -6.14 -6.76 -3.18
CA PHE A 273 -5.99 -5.35 -3.49
C PHE A 273 -6.06 -4.54 -2.19
N HIS A 274 -5.16 -3.59 -2.01
CA HIS A 274 -5.17 -2.68 -0.86
C HIS A 274 -5.50 -1.26 -1.32
N LEU A 275 -6.63 -0.75 -0.82
CA LEU A 275 -7.08 0.61 -0.98
C LEU A 275 -6.74 1.41 0.28
N CYS A 276 -6.01 2.52 0.11
CA CYS A 276 -5.90 3.52 1.15
C CYS A 276 -6.06 4.93 0.56
N TRP A 277 -6.32 5.89 1.44
CA TRP A 277 -6.50 7.30 1.06
C TRP A 277 -5.20 8.10 1.20
N GLY A 278 -4.07 7.40 1.32
CA GLY A 278 -2.77 7.96 1.62
C GLY A 278 -2.51 7.94 3.13
N SER A 279 -1.31 7.50 3.51
CA SER A 279 -0.99 7.21 4.91
C SER A 279 -0.15 8.29 5.59
N TRP A 280 -0.23 9.55 5.13
CA TRP A 280 0.38 10.66 5.87
C TRP A 280 -0.49 11.07 7.06
N HIS A 281 0.12 11.64 8.07
CA HIS A 281 -0.63 12.16 9.24
C HIS A 281 -1.11 13.57 8.94
N GLY A 282 -2.23 13.68 8.26
CA GLY A 282 -2.87 14.94 7.89
C GLY A 282 -4.37 14.94 8.22
N PRO A 283 -5.06 16.04 7.95
CA PRO A 283 -6.49 16.19 8.26
C PRO A 283 -7.42 15.27 7.45
N HIS A 284 -7.07 14.91 6.22
CA HIS A 284 -7.86 14.00 5.35
C HIS A 284 -9.32 14.41 5.14
N THR A 285 -9.61 15.73 5.13
CA THR A 285 -11.01 16.21 5.04
C THR A 285 -11.58 16.25 3.64
N THR A 286 -10.75 16.01 2.63
CA THR A 286 -11.09 16.05 1.20
C THR A 286 -11.00 14.67 0.54
N ASP A 287 -10.97 13.60 1.32
CA ASP A 287 -11.01 12.23 0.84
C ASP A 287 -12.37 11.90 0.18
N ILE A 288 -12.34 11.09 -0.88
CA ILE A 288 -13.56 10.54 -1.45
C ILE A 288 -14.16 9.51 -0.49
N ALA A 289 -15.49 9.50 -0.35
CA ALA A 289 -16.16 8.52 0.47
C ALA A 289 -16.10 7.11 -0.15
N MET A 290 -15.98 6.07 0.68
CA MET A 290 -15.98 4.67 0.25
C MET A 290 -17.23 4.33 -0.58
N ARG A 291 -18.39 4.87 -0.21
CA ARG A 291 -19.66 4.65 -0.93
C ARG A 291 -19.60 5.05 -2.41
N ASP A 292 -18.74 6.01 -2.75
CA ASP A 292 -18.63 6.56 -4.11
C ASP A 292 -17.67 5.78 -5.00
N ILE A 293 -16.85 4.89 -4.40
CA ILE A 293 -15.82 4.12 -5.12
C ILE A 293 -15.82 2.61 -4.85
N VAL A 294 -16.63 2.11 -3.93
CA VAL A 294 -16.61 0.69 -3.55
C VAL A 294 -16.93 -0.24 -4.73
N ASP A 295 -17.88 0.11 -5.57
CA ASP A 295 -18.25 -0.68 -6.74
C ASP A 295 -17.15 -0.62 -7.83
N VAL A 296 -16.41 0.49 -7.93
CA VAL A 296 -15.24 0.62 -8.82
C VAL A 296 -14.10 -0.26 -8.30
N MET A 297 -13.83 -0.23 -7.00
CA MET A 297 -12.85 -1.12 -6.36
C MET A 297 -13.18 -2.60 -6.61
N LEU A 298 -14.45 -2.99 -6.48
CA LEU A 298 -14.89 -4.38 -6.69
C LEU A 298 -14.77 -4.87 -8.14
N ARG A 299 -14.49 -3.99 -9.11
CA ARG A 299 -14.16 -4.36 -10.50
C ARG A 299 -12.73 -4.84 -10.70
N ILE A 300 -11.87 -4.65 -9.70
CA ILE A 300 -10.50 -5.15 -9.76
C ILE A 300 -10.52 -6.67 -9.67
N ASP A 301 -9.76 -7.34 -10.52
CA ASP A 301 -9.65 -8.80 -10.61
C ASP A 301 -8.83 -9.40 -9.47
N ALA A 302 -9.25 -9.14 -8.22
CA ALA A 302 -8.67 -9.66 -7.00
C ALA A 302 -9.64 -10.60 -6.28
N GLY A 303 -9.13 -11.53 -5.48
CA GLY A 303 -9.91 -12.40 -4.60
C GLY A 303 -10.19 -11.76 -3.24
N ALA A 304 -9.44 -10.72 -2.87
CA ALA A 304 -9.64 -10.03 -1.60
C ALA A 304 -9.36 -8.53 -1.71
N TYR A 305 -9.99 -7.75 -0.81
CA TYR A 305 -9.88 -6.29 -0.77
C TYR A 305 -9.58 -5.84 0.64
N SER A 306 -8.43 -5.18 0.82
CA SER A 306 -8.00 -4.54 2.06
C SER A 306 -8.28 -3.04 1.97
N PHE A 307 -8.78 -2.43 3.04
CA PHE A 307 -9.11 -1.01 3.07
C PHE A 307 -9.10 -0.47 4.51
N GLU A 308 -9.00 0.85 4.66
CA GLU A 308 -9.02 1.53 5.93
C GLU A 308 -10.42 1.48 6.57
N ALA A 309 -10.50 1.07 7.85
CA ALA A 309 -11.74 0.95 8.61
C ALA A 309 -11.55 1.14 10.13
N GLY A 310 -10.35 1.51 10.58
CA GLY A 310 -10.01 1.69 12.00
C GLY A 310 -9.67 3.12 12.40
N ASN A 311 -9.37 4.00 11.44
CA ASN A 311 -9.10 5.40 11.74
C ASN A 311 -10.38 6.24 11.76
N VAL A 312 -10.29 7.41 12.41
CA VAL A 312 -11.44 8.31 12.64
C VAL A 312 -12.10 8.87 11.38
N ARG A 313 -11.43 8.81 10.23
CA ARG A 313 -11.98 9.28 8.94
C ARG A 313 -12.86 8.23 8.26
N HIS A 314 -12.50 6.95 8.37
CA HIS A 314 -13.07 5.86 7.58
C HIS A 314 -13.80 4.81 8.43
N GLU A 315 -13.68 4.82 9.78
CA GLU A 315 -14.33 3.84 10.65
C GLU A 315 -15.84 3.74 10.43
N HIS A 316 -16.53 4.85 10.20
CA HIS A 316 -17.99 4.89 9.99
C HIS A 316 -18.42 4.23 8.67
N GLU A 317 -17.51 4.05 7.73
CA GLU A 317 -17.79 3.53 6.38
C GLU A 317 -18.02 2.01 6.33
N TRP A 318 -17.89 1.30 7.47
CA TRP A 318 -18.37 -0.08 7.56
C TRP A 318 -19.84 -0.21 7.12
N SER A 319 -20.62 0.85 7.32
CA SER A 319 -22.04 0.90 6.94
C SER A 319 -22.29 0.79 5.43
N VAL A 320 -21.30 1.11 4.60
CA VAL A 320 -21.37 0.99 3.13
C VAL A 320 -21.64 -0.46 2.71
N TRP A 321 -21.13 -1.42 3.48
CA TRP A 321 -21.31 -2.84 3.22
C TRP A 321 -22.72 -3.37 3.52
N LYS A 322 -23.62 -2.57 4.12
CA LYS A 322 -25.05 -2.89 4.23
C LYS A 322 -25.74 -2.91 2.88
N ASP A 323 -25.34 -2.00 1.99
CA ASP A 323 -25.95 -1.76 0.69
C ASP A 323 -25.06 -2.29 -0.46
N THR A 324 -23.83 -2.74 -0.15
CA THR A 324 -22.89 -3.27 -1.12
C THR A 324 -22.85 -4.79 -1.06
N LYS A 325 -23.27 -5.45 -2.14
CA LYS A 325 -23.14 -6.90 -2.24
C LYS A 325 -21.70 -7.27 -2.57
N LEU A 326 -20.99 -7.84 -1.62
CA LEU A 326 -19.69 -8.48 -1.86
C LEU A 326 -19.91 -9.75 -2.71
N PRO A 327 -19.26 -9.95 -3.87
CA PRO A 327 -19.37 -11.18 -4.65
C PRO A 327 -18.98 -12.41 -3.82
N ASP A 328 -19.62 -13.56 -4.07
CA ASP A 328 -19.56 -14.74 -3.18
C ASP A 328 -18.15 -15.35 -3.07
N ASP A 329 -17.31 -15.16 -4.09
CA ASP A 329 -15.93 -15.63 -4.15
C ASP A 329 -14.90 -14.65 -3.56
N LYS A 330 -15.34 -13.53 -2.96
CA LYS A 330 -14.48 -12.47 -2.46
C LYS A 330 -14.41 -12.43 -0.94
N VAL A 331 -13.25 -11.98 -0.46
CA VAL A 331 -12.93 -11.77 0.95
C VAL A 331 -12.59 -10.29 1.16
N ILE A 332 -12.91 -9.74 2.32
CA ILE A 332 -12.47 -8.40 2.71
C ILE A 332 -11.47 -8.45 3.86
N LEU A 333 -10.54 -7.52 3.84
CA LEU A 333 -9.55 -7.32 4.91
C LEU A 333 -9.76 -5.91 5.49
N PRO A 334 -10.81 -5.71 6.33
CA PRO A 334 -10.99 -4.42 6.96
C PRO A 334 -9.82 -4.10 7.88
N GLY A 335 -9.23 -2.92 7.73
CA GLY A 335 -8.24 -2.39 8.64
C GLY A 335 -8.90 -1.91 9.92
N VAL A 336 -8.89 -2.73 10.95
CA VAL A 336 -9.56 -2.45 12.24
C VAL A 336 -8.62 -1.86 13.28
N VAL A 337 -7.34 -1.71 12.94
CA VAL A 337 -6.28 -1.10 13.75
C VAL A 337 -5.65 0.03 12.94
N SER A 338 -5.62 1.23 13.52
CA SER A 338 -5.20 2.44 12.83
C SER A 338 -3.67 2.63 12.81
N HIS A 339 -3.15 3.04 11.66
CA HIS A 339 -1.78 3.50 11.49
C HIS A 339 -1.60 5.00 11.85
N ALA A 340 -2.70 5.75 11.95
CA ALA A 340 -2.71 7.21 12.06
C ALA A 340 -2.64 7.75 13.50
N THR A 341 -2.49 6.88 14.49
CA THR A 341 -2.43 7.28 15.90
C THR A 341 -1.43 6.44 16.69
N ASN A 342 -0.82 7.06 17.70
CA ASN A 342 0.01 6.36 18.68
C ASN A 342 -0.80 5.60 19.75
N VAL A 343 -2.11 5.80 19.82
CA VAL A 343 -2.97 5.06 20.74
C VAL A 343 -3.14 3.64 20.24
N VAL A 344 -2.88 2.66 21.11
CA VAL A 344 -3.13 1.25 20.84
C VAL A 344 -4.59 0.94 21.12
N GLU A 345 -5.28 0.36 20.18
CA GLU A 345 -6.69 -0.01 20.28
C GLU A 345 -6.92 -1.03 21.40
N HIS A 346 -8.05 -0.94 22.11
CA HIS A 346 -8.43 -1.99 23.03
C HIS A 346 -8.89 -3.24 22.28
N PRO A 347 -8.54 -4.47 22.71
CA PRO A 347 -8.95 -5.69 21.99
C PRO A 347 -10.46 -5.82 21.80
N GLU A 348 -11.28 -5.39 22.76
CA GLU A 348 -12.75 -5.39 22.60
C GLU A 348 -13.22 -4.45 21.49
N LEU A 349 -12.58 -3.29 21.29
CA LEU A 349 -12.88 -2.41 20.18
C LEU A 349 -12.53 -3.07 18.83
N VAL A 350 -11.42 -3.78 18.77
CA VAL A 350 -11.05 -4.57 17.58
C VAL A 350 -12.11 -5.64 17.31
N ALA A 351 -12.54 -6.38 18.34
CA ALA A 351 -13.60 -7.39 18.23
C ALA A 351 -14.92 -6.80 17.74
N GLU A 352 -15.33 -5.63 18.28
CA GLU A 352 -16.54 -4.93 17.82
C GLU A 352 -16.44 -4.52 16.34
N ARG A 353 -15.31 -3.97 15.91
CA ARG A 353 -15.07 -3.56 14.52
C ARG A 353 -15.14 -4.76 13.59
N VAL A 354 -14.48 -5.87 13.92
CA VAL A 354 -14.54 -7.14 13.17
C VAL A 354 -15.97 -7.68 13.13
N GLY A 355 -16.67 -7.69 14.27
CA GLY A 355 -18.04 -8.16 14.40
C GLY A 355 -19.02 -7.42 13.50
N ARG A 356 -18.85 -6.09 13.33
CA ARG A 356 -19.68 -5.27 12.41
C ARG A 356 -19.58 -5.80 10.97
N PHE A 357 -18.37 -6.07 10.47
CA PHE A 357 -18.19 -6.62 9.12
C PHE A 357 -18.66 -8.07 9.04
N ALA A 358 -18.35 -8.91 10.04
CA ALA A 358 -18.74 -10.31 10.08
C ALA A 358 -20.28 -10.50 10.00
N SER A 359 -21.03 -9.60 10.64
CA SER A 359 -22.49 -9.61 10.60
C SER A 359 -23.06 -9.28 9.21
N LEU A 360 -22.30 -8.59 8.33
CA LEU A 360 -22.75 -8.17 7.01
C LEU A 360 -22.33 -9.15 5.90
N VAL A 361 -21.11 -9.64 5.94
CA VAL A 361 -20.57 -10.45 4.84
C VAL A 361 -20.29 -11.91 5.20
N GLY A 362 -20.43 -12.29 6.48
CA GLY A 362 -20.08 -13.61 6.99
C GLY A 362 -18.63 -13.68 7.48
N ARG A 363 -18.42 -14.45 8.58
CA ARG A 363 -17.12 -14.60 9.23
C ARG A 363 -16.04 -15.13 8.29
N GLU A 364 -16.38 -16.12 7.48
CA GLU A 364 -15.47 -16.82 6.57
C GLU A 364 -14.89 -15.89 5.49
N ARG A 365 -15.50 -14.74 5.30
CA ARG A 365 -15.15 -13.78 4.26
C ARG A 365 -14.43 -12.55 4.82
N ILE A 366 -13.88 -12.65 6.05
CA ILE A 366 -13.15 -11.57 6.71
C ILE A 366 -11.78 -12.07 7.16
N ILE A 367 -10.77 -11.23 6.96
CA ILE A 367 -9.46 -11.32 7.61
C ILE A 367 -9.22 -9.98 8.30
N ALA A 368 -9.03 -9.96 9.61
CA ALA A 368 -8.77 -8.72 10.34
C ALA A 368 -7.38 -8.17 9.98
N SER A 369 -7.29 -6.87 9.71
CA SER A 369 -6.07 -6.23 9.21
C SER A 369 -5.80 -4.88 9.89
N THR A 370 -4.66 -4.28 9.55
CA THR A 370 -4.37 -2.86 9.84
C THR A 370 -4.86 -1.97 8.70
N ASP A 371 -5.21 -0.72 9.01
CA ASP A 371 -5.63 0.29 8.02
C ASP A 371 -4.63 0.43 6.88
N CYS A 372 -3.36 0.61 7.24
CA CYS A 372 -2.23 0.74 6.33
C CYS A 372 -0.98 0.15 6.99
N GLY A 373 0.15 0.20 6.32
CA GLY A 373 1.42 -0.22 6.88
C GLY A 373 1.80 0.57 8.15
N LEU A 374 2.35 -0.11 9.13
CA LEU A 374 2.77 0.49 10.41
C LEU A 374 4.24 0.97 10.38
N GLY A 375 5.02 0.49 9.43
CA GLY A 375 6.43 0.82 9.30
C GLY A 375 6.65 2.30 8.99
N GLY A 376 7.40 3.01 9.84
CA GLY A 376 7.65 4.44 9.70
C GLY A 376 6.45 5.35 9.94
N ARG A 377 5.33 4.83 10.44
CA ARG A 377 4.13 5.60 10.80
C ARG A 377 4.02 5.83 12.31
N VAL A 378 4.27 4.77 13.07
CA VAL A 378 4.27 4.78 14.53
C VAL A 378 5.59 4.21 15.05
N HIS A 379 5.90 4.49 16.31
CA HIS A 379 7.10 3.92 16.94
C HIS A 379 7.09 2.38 16.89
N PRO A 380 8.23 1.69 16.69
CA PRO A 380 8.28 0.24 16.58
C PRO A 380 7.56 -0.53 17.71
N GLN A 381 7.72 -0.11 18.97
CA GLN A 381 7.03 -0.73 20.10
C GLN A 381 5.51 -0.60 19.99
N ILE A 382 5.01 0.55 19.52
CA ILE A 382 3.57 0.79 19.31
C ILE A 382 3.06 -0.07 18.16
N ALA A 383 3.81 -0.19 17.06
CA ALA A 383 3.44 -1.02 15.93
C ALA A 383 3.24 -2.50 16.35
N TRP A 384 4.15 -3.04 17.16
CA TRP A 384 4.04 -4.41 17.65
C TRP A 384 2.88 -4.59 18.62
N ALA A 385 2.67 -3.67 19.56
CA ALA A 385 1.50 -3.70 20.44
C ALA A 385 0.18 -3.63 19.67
N LYS A 386 0.12 -2.88 18.57
CA LYS A 386 -1.04 -2.83 17.68
C LYS A 386 -1.31 -4.16 16.98
N LEU A 387 -0.28 -4.89 16.55
CA LEU A 387 -0.45 -6.24 15.96
C LEU A 387 -0.89 -7.27 17.01
N GLU A 388 -0.37 -7.19 18.24
CA GLU A 388 -0.80 -8.05 19.35
C GLU A 388 -2.27 -7.80 19.70
N THR A 389 -2.68 -6.53 19.79
CA THR A 389 -4.10 -6.16 20.01
C THR A 389 -5.01 -6.60 18.86
N LEU A 390 -4.55 -6.52 17.61
CA LEU A 390 -5.29 -7.04 16.46
C LEU A 390 -5.56 -8.54 16.61
N ALA A 391 -4.54 -9.32 16.99
CA ALA A 391 -4.69 -10.75 17.18
C ALA A 391 -5.59 -11.11 18.38
N GLN A 392 -5.46 -10.36 19.49
CA GLN A 392 -6.31 -10.56 20.67
C GLN A 392 -7.78 -10.28 20.39
N GLY A 393 -8.08 -9.20 19.65
CA GLY A 393 -9.47 -8.85 19.32
C GLY A 393 -10.09 -9.70 18.21
N ALA A 394 -9.27 -10.39 17.42
CA ALA A 394 -9.74 -11.32 16.38
C ALA A 394 -9.95 -12.75 16.93
N ALA A 395 -9.46 -13.08 18.12
CA ALA A 395 -9.59 -14.40 18.75
C ALA A 395 -10.98 -14.62 19.36
#